data_2095f5f2e853ae20d87fe9581a91ef99
#
_entry.id   2095f5f2e853ae20d87fe9581a91ef99
#
_cell.length_a   1.000
_cell.length_b   1.000
_cell.length_c   1.000
_cell.angle_alpha   90.00
_cell.angle_beta   90.00
_cell.angle_gamma   90.00
#
_symmetry.space_group_name_H-M   'P 1'
#
loop_
_entity.id
_entity.type
_entity.pdbx_description
1 polymer ?
#
loop_
_entity_poly.entity_id
_entity_poly.type
_entity_poly.pdbx_seq_one_letter_code
_entity_poly.pdbx_strand_id
1 'polypeptide(L)'
;ACALLNSQPMGFYQPAQIVSDARNHGVDIRPVDVNHSLWDNTLEEKSGKYCAIRLGFRQVKGLKEDDVNILIQARGEGFRTLHEVRDSGLSESVLERLANADAFRSVRRDRRDALWDVSTKGKIDGMFKSKHHETEADHAIELPAMALSEHVIQDYASTSLSLKAHPVSFVREELSQLRSIPISKLSECKNGMA
;
A
#
# COMPACT_ATOMS: atom_id res chain seq x y z
N ALA A 1 10.31 10.09 -12.95
CA ALA A 1 9.12 9.55 -12.28
C ALA A 1 8.94 10.15 -10.87
N CYS A 2 9.96 10.06 -9.98
CA CYS A 2 9.83 10.52 -8.58
C CYS A 2 9.38 11.99 -8.46
N ALA A 3 10.04 12.92 -9.15
CA ALA A 3 9.66 14.34 -9.16
C ALA A 3 8.23 14.56 -9.70
N LEU A 4 7.81 13.81 -10.74
CA LEU A 4 6.46 13.89 -11.28
C LEU A 4 5.41 13.42 -10.27
N LEU A 5 5.72 12.35 -9.51
CA LEU A 5 4.85 11.87 -8.43
C LEU A 5 4.71 12.88 -7.29
N ASN A 6 5.77 13.63 -6.98
CA ASN A 6 5.76 14.68 -5.95
C ASN A 6 5.12 15.99 -6.42
N SER A 7 5.02 16.20 -7.74
CA SER A 7 4.34 17.38 -8.32
C SER A 7 2.83 17.18 -8.50
N GLN A 8 2.29 16.04 -8.09
CA GLN A 8 0.84 15.81 -8.14
C GLN A 8 0.07 16.73 -7.15
N PRO A 9 -1.14 17.18 -7.52
CA PRO A 9 -1.93 16.83 -8.70
C PRO A 9 -1.53 17.61 -9.97
N MET A 10 -1.32 16.91 -11.08
CA MET A 10 -0.91 17.52 -12.36
C MET A 10 -2.01 17.57 -13.43
N GLY A 11 -3.11 16.90 -13.23
CA GLY A 11 -4.27 16.91 -14.14
C GLY A 11 -4.15 16.04 -15.40
N PHE A 12 -2.97 15.68 -15.88
CA PHE A 12 -2.78 14.93 -17.12
C PHE A 12 -2.50 13.44 -16.90
N TYR A 13 -1.71 13.08 -15.90
CA TYR A 13 -1.29 11.71 -15.65
C TYR A 13 -1.62 11.30 -14.22
N GLN A 14 -2.29 10.16 -14.09
CA GLN A 14 -2.53 9.53 -12.80
C GLN A 14 -1.24 8.93 -12.23
N PRO A 15 -1.03 8.90 -10.90
CA PRO A 15 0.13 8.26 -10.29
C PRO A 15 0.38 6.83 -10.79
N ALA A 16 -0.70 6.05 -10.99
CA ALA A 16 -0.60 4.69 -11.54
C ALA A 16 0.06 4.63 -12.92
N GLN A 17 -0.19 5.61 -13.79
CA GLN A 17 0.42 5.67 -15.13
C GLN A 17 1.91 5.96 -15.05
N ILE A 18 2.30 6.93 -14.20
CA ILE A 18 3.72 7.29 -14.00
C ILE A 18 4.49 6.10 -13.41
N VAL A 19 3.90 5.40 -12.43
CA VAL A 19 4.47 4.20 -11.80
C VAL A 19 4.59 3.06 -12.81
N SER A 20 3.55 2.81 -13.60
CA SER A 20 3.56 1.77 -14.64
C SER A 20 4.64 2.04 -15.69
N ASP A 21 4.73 3.28 -16.17
CA ASP A 21 5.76 3.69 -17.14
C ASP A 21 7.16 3.51 -16.57
N ALA A 22 7.41 3.97 -15.34
CA ALA A 22 8.70 3.81 -14.68
C ALA A 22 9.10 2.33 -14.55
N ARG A 23 8.17 1.45 -14.16
CA ARG A 23 8.41 0.00 -14.07
C ARG A 23 8.72 -0.62 -15.43
N ASN A 24 8.01 -0.22 -16.48
CA ASN A 24 8.28 -0.67 -17.85
C ASN A 24 9.67 -0.27 -18.34
N HIS A 25 10.23 0.82 -17.81
CA HIS A 25 11.60 1.25 -18.06
C HIS A 25 12.65 0.66 -17.09
N GLY A 26 12.24 -0.30 -16.23
CA GLY A 26 13.14 -1.00 -15.33
C GLY A 26 13.48 -0.25 -14.04
N VAL A 27 12.64 0.71 -13.62
CA VAL A 27 12.77 1.35 -12.31
C VAL A 27 12.08 0.48 -11.25
N ASP A 28 12.80 0.16 -10.18
CA ASP A 28 12.25 -0.50 -9.00
C ASP A 28 11.36 0.48 -8.23
N ILE A 29 10.10 0.11 -8.02
CA ILE A 29 9.14 0.92 -7.26
C ILE A 29 8.76 0.17 -6.00
N ARG A 30 9.07 0.77 -4.86
CA ARG A 30 8.82 0.20 -3.54
C ARG A 30 7.55 0.77 -2.92
N PRO A 31 6.74 -0.05 -2.26
CA PRO A 31 5.47 0.38 -1.67
C PRO A 31 5.67 1.37 -0.52
N VAL A 32 4.57 1.99 -0.10
CA VAL A 32 4.53 2.77 1.16
C VAL A 32 4.80 1.84 2.33
N ASP A 33 5.63 2.30 3.27
CA ASP A 33 6.01 1.51 4.45
C ASP A 33 6.30 2.42 5.66
N VAL A 34 5.83 2.01 6.84
CA VAL A 34 5.96 2.80 8.08
C VAL A 34 7.40 3.05 8.50
N ASN A 35 8.33 2.15 8.13
CA ASN A 35 9.74 2.28 8.48
C ASN A 35 10.57 3.01 7.43
N HIS A 36 10.10 3.07 6.19
CA HIS A 36 10.93 3.53 5.08
C HIS A 36 10.40 4.80 4.40
N SER A 37 9.08 4.99 4.36
CA SER A 37 8.50 6.12 3.63
C SER A 37 8.60 7.44 4.39
N LEU A 38 8.73 8.52 3.64
CA LEU A 38 8.51 9.90 4.08
C LEU A 38 7.18 10.40 3.52
N TRP A 39 6.85 11.67 3.76
CA TRP A 39 5.66 12.26 3.13
C TRP A 39 5.75 12.20 1.61
N ASP A 40 6.83 12.73 1.05
CA ASP A 40 7.10 12.67 -0.38
C ASP A 40 7.69 11.32 -0.83
N ASN A 41 7.54 11.02 -2.11
CA ASN A 41 8.24 9.90 -2.74
C ASN A 41 9.74 10.20 -2.77
N THR A 42 10.57 9.21 -2.46
CA THR A 42 12.02 9.37 -2.36
C THR A 42 12.78 8.43 -3.28
N LEU A 43 14.01 8.81 -3.61
CA LEU A 43 14.94 7.91 -4.26
C LEU A 43 15.74 7.16 -3.19
N GLU A 44 15.79 5.85 -3.33
CA GLU A 44 16.63 4.98 -2.49
C GLU A 44 17.87 4.53 -3.26
N GLU A 45 18.59 3.56 -2.70
CA GLU A 45 19.80 3.05 -3.32
C GLU A 45 19.57 2.56 -4.76
N LYS A 46 20.64 2.49 -5.53
CA LYS A 46 20.59 2.07 -6.92
C LYS A 46 20.18 0.60 -7.01
N SER A 47 19.08 0.35 -7.73
CA SER A 47 18.57 -0.97 -8.07
C SER A 47 18.70 -1.18 -9.59
N GLY A 48 19.69 -1.93 -10.02
CA GLY A 48 19.99 -2.09 -11.45
C GLY A 48 20.54 -0.83 -12.10
N LYS A 49 19.90 -0.37 -13.19
CA LYS A 49 20.32 0.83 -13.94
C LYS A 49 19.95 2.14 -13.23
N TYR A 50 18.86 2.16 -12.47
CA TYR A 50 18.28 3.35 -11.87
C TYR A 50 18.25 3.25 -10.35
N CYS A 51 18.04 4.37 -9.66
CA CYS A 51 17.68 4.37 -8.25
C CYS A 51 16.27 3.83 -8.08
N ALA A 52 16.05 3.08 -7.01
CA ALA A 52 14.71 2.67 -6.61
C ALA A 52 13.89 3.89 -6.17
N ILE A 53 12.58 3.86 -6.37
CA ILE A 53 11.66 4.89 -5.89
C ILE A 53 10.83 4.28 -4.78
N ARG A 54 10.89 4.86 -3.57
CA ARG A 54 9.98 4.57 -2.47
C ARG A 54 8.76 5.47 -2.60
N LEU A 55 7.56 4.88 -2.58
CA LEU A 55 6.34 5.66 -2.53
C LEU A 55 6.18 6.33 -1.16
N GLY A 56 5.81 7.60 -1.18
CA GLY A 56 5.57 8.41 0.02
C GLY A 56 4.15 8.29 0.54
N PHE A 57 3.93 8.68 1.79
CA PHE A 57 2.62 8.63 2.44
C PHE A 57 1.58 9.56 1.78
N ARG A 58 2.00 10.57 1.02
CA ARG A 58 1.11 11.41 0.22
C ARG A 58 0.29 10.63 -0.81
N GLN A 59 0.71 9.40 -1.16
CA GLN A 59 -0.05 8.51 -2.03
C GLN A 59 -1.23 7.85 -1.31
N VAL A 60 -1.24 7.83 0.02
CA VAL A 60 -2.31 7.22 0.82
C VAL A 60 -3.44 8.22 1.01
N LYS A 61 -4.61 7.88 0.51
CA LYS A 61 -5.79 8.76 0.57
C LYS A 61 -6.18 9.09 2.01
N GLY A 62 -6.38 10.37 2.24
CA GLY A 62 -6.88 10.88 3.51
C GLY A 62 -5.85 10.96 4.65
N LEU A 63 -4.59 10.59 4.44
CA LEU A 63 -3.52 10.95 5.36
C LEU A 63 -3.20 12.44 5.25
N LYS A 64 -2.78 13.03 6.37
CA LYS A 64 -2.29 14.39 6.43
C LYS A 64 -0.80 14.38 6.74
N GLU A 65 -0.10 15.38 6.23
CA GLU A 65 1.34 15.51 6.44
C GLU A 65 1.70 15.63 7.93
N ASP A 66 0.88 16.33 8.71
CA ASP A 66 1.08 16.50 10.16
C ASP A 66 1.05 15.13 10.88
N ASP A 67 0.10 14.25 10.55
CA ASP A 67 0.02 12.90 11.13
C ASP A 67 1.25 12.07 10.76
N VAL A 68 1.72 12.20 9.51
CA VAL A 68 2.93 11.50 9.04
C VAL A 68 4.18 12.03 9.72
N ASN A 69 4.26 13.33 9.99
CA ASN A 69 5.38 13.92 10.72
C ASN A 69 5.47 13.37 12.15
N ILE A 70 4.33 13.16 12.83
CA ILE A 70 4.28 12.49 14.14
C ILE A 70 4.85 11.07 14.02
N LEU A 71 4.41 10.31 13.01
CA LEU A 71 4.90 8.94 12.75
C LEU A 71 6.42 8.92 12.53
N ILE A 72 6.93 9.83 11.70
CA ILE A 72 8.36 9.91 11.35
C ILE A 72 9.19 10.28 12.59
N GLN A 73 8.72 11.21 13.41
CA GLN A 73 9.40 11.59 14.66
C GLN A 73 9.45 10.43 15.68
N ALA A 74 8.36 9.66 15.77
CA ALA A 74 8.29 8.51 16.68
C ALA A 74 9.09 7.29 16.17
N ARG A 75 9.39 7.21 14.88
CA ARG A 75 10.05 6.06 14.23
C ARG A 75 11.43 5.74 14.82
N GLY A 76 12.23 6.76 15.19
CA GLY A 76 13.60 6.55 15.66
C GLY A 76 14.42 5.66 14.72
N GLU A 77 14.94 4.55 15.23
CA GLU A 77 15.68 3.54 14.43
C GLU A 77 14.79 2.57 13.66
N GLY A 78 13.49 2.72 13.76
CA GLY A 78 12.47 1.88 13.08
C GLY A 78 11.57 1.16 14.08
N PHE A 79 10.31 0.98 13.69
CA PHE A 79 9.33 0.20 14.45
C PHE A 79 9.60 -1.30 14.25
N ARG A 80 9.52 -2.07 15.30
CA ARG A 80 9.65 -3.54 15.29
C ARG A 80 8.30 -4.23 15.29
N THR A 81 7.31 -3.57 15.89
CA THR A 81 5.97 -4.11 16.08
C THR A 81 4.90 -3.07 15.74
N LEU A 82 3.69 -3.55 15.44
CA LEU A 82 2.52 -2.67 15.26
C LEU A 82 2.17 -1.91 16.54
N HIS A 83 2.45 -2.49 17.72
CA HIS A 83 2.22 -1.83 19.01
C HIS A 83 3.04 -0.54 19.14
N GLU A 84 4.31 -0.58 18.76
CA GLU A 84 5.17 0.62 18.78
C GLU A 84 4.62 1.72 17.87
N VAL A 85 4.05 1.36 16.70
CA VAL A 85 3.40 2.33 15.82
C VAL A 85 2.14 2.93 16.46
N ARG A 86 1.37 2.14 17.20
CA ARG A 86 0.18 2.64 17.94
C ARG A 86 0.57 3.61 19.04
N ASP A 87 1.67 3.32 19.74
CA ASP A 87 2.19 4.16 20.83
C ASP A 87 2.79 5.48 20.32
N SER A 88 2.95 5.66 19.02
CA SER A 88 3.40 6.92 18.42
C SER A 88 2.43 8.09 18.60
N GLY A 89 1.23 7.86 19.13
CA GLY A 89 0.22 8.89 19.36
C GLY A 89 -0.68 9.18 18.17
N LEU A 90 -0.61 8.36 17.12
CA LEU A 90 -1.52 8.46 15.97
C LEU A 90 -2.94 8.07 16.33
N SER A 91 -3.91 8.74 15.71
CA SER A 91 -5.32 8.37 15.85
C SER A 91 -5.62 7.01 15.20
N GLU A 92 -6.64 6.30 15.70
CA GLU A 92 -7.08 5.03 15.16
C GLU A 92 -7.40 5.14 13.64
N SER A 93 -8.02 6.24 13.22
CA SER A 93 -8.34 6.47 11.81
C SER A 93 -7.10 6.59 10.91
N VAL A 94 -5.98 7.09 11.44
CA VAL A 94 -4.71 7.17 10.71
C VAL A 94 -4.07 5.78 10.62
N LEU A 95 -4.07 5.02 11.73
CA LEU A 95 -3.58 3.64 11.75
C LEU A 95 -4.36 2.75 10.79
N GLU A 96 -5.69 2.91 10.73
CA GLU A 96 -6.55 2.18 9.80
C GLU A 96 -6.21 2.50 8.33
N ARG A 97 -5.96 3.78 8.01
CA ARG A 97 -5.52 4.17 6.64
C ARG A 97 -4.17 3.57 6.27
N LEU A 98 -3.22 3.55 7.21
CA LEU A 98 -1.92 2.90 7.01
C LEU A 98 -2.07 1.38 6.80
N ALA A 99 -2.95 0.73 7.57
CA ALA A 99 -3.26 -0.69 7.41
C ALA A 99 -3.91 -0.97 6.04
N ASN A 100 -4.90 -0.16 5.64
CA ASN A 100 -5.53 -0.25 4.32
C ASN A 100 -4.54 -0.05 3.16
N ALA A 101 -3.49 0.75 3.37
CA ALA A 101 -2.42 0.95 2.40
C ALA A 101 -1.34 -0.16 2.42
N ASP A 102 -1.50 -1.19 3.24
CA ASP A 102 -0.53 -2.29 3.40
C ASP A 102 0.86 -1.81 3.88
N ALA A 103 0.89 -0.74 4.68
CA ALA A 103 2.11 -0.04 5.06
C ALA A 103 2.89 -0.71 6.22
N PHE A 104 2.40 -1.83 6.78
CA PHE A 104 2.98 -2.51 7.94
C PHE A 104 3.83 -3.73 7.60
N ARG A 105 4.23 -3.89 6.34
CA ARG A 105 5.01 -5.06 5.88
C ARG A 105 6.35 -5.20 6.59
N SER A 106 7.05 -4.11 6.85
CA SER A 106 8.33 -4.13 7.56
C SER A 106 8.22 -4.58 9.01
N VAL A 107 7.07 -4.40 9.64
CA VAL A 107 6.76 -4.90 10.99
C VAL A 107 6.07 -6.26 10.97
N ARG A 108 6.18 -7.00 9.86
CA ARG A 108 5.68 -8.37 9.66
C ARG A 108 4.17 -8.52 9.85
N ARG A 109 3.40 -7.47 9.53
CA ARG A 109 1.94 -7.52 9.49
C ARG A 109 1.46 -7.36 8.06
N ASP A 110 0.60 -8.26 7.62
CA ASP A 110 -0.11 -8.06 6.37
C ASP A 110 -1.31 -7.13 6.61
N ARG A 111 -1.99 -6.77 5.53
CA ARG A 111 -3.11 -5.83 5.58
C ARG A 111 -4.25 -6.32 6.48
N ARG A 112 -4.62 -7.59 6.39
CA ARG A 112 -5.75 -8.15 7.14
C ARG A 112 -5.44 -8.23 8.63
N ASP A 113 -4.24 -8.71 8.97
CA ASP A 113 -3.77 -8.77 10.34
C ASP A 113 -3.67 -7.37 10.97
N ALA A 114 -3.12 -6.41 10.21
CA ALA A 114 -3.00 -5.03 10.68
C ALA A 114 -4.36 -4.37 10.92
N LEU A 115 -5.33 -4.56 10.00
CA LEU A 115 -6.69 -4.05 10.15
C LEU A 115 -7.39 -4.67 11.37
N TRP A 116 -7.23 -5.96 11.56
CA TRP A 116 -7.77 -6.67 12.72
C TRP A 116 -7.19 -6.12 14.02
N ASP A 117 -5.86 -6.04 14.11
CA ASP A 117 -5.17 -5.53 15.30
C ASP A 117 -5.55 -4.07 15.61
N VAL A 118 -5.72 -3.23 14.59
CA VAL A 118 -6.15 -1.82 14.77
C VAL A 118 -7.58 -1.74 15.26
N SER A 119 -8.52 -2.52 14.69
CA SER A 119 -9.95 -2.43 15.00
C SER A 119 -10.34 -3.10 16.32
N THR A 120 -9.65 -4.15 16.75
CA THR A 120 -10.02 -4.91 17.95
C THR A 120 -9.53 -4.26 19.24
N LYS A 121 -8.37 -3.64 19.23
CA LYS A 121 -7.76 -3.06 20.45
C LYS A 121 -8.22 -1.63 20.76
N GLY A 122 -8.93 -0.95 19.85
CA GLY A 122 -9.52 0.38 20.10
C GLY A 122 -10.74 0.38 21.03
N LYS A 123 -11.33 -0.77 21.32
CA LYS A 123 -12.58 -0.89 22.07
C LYS A 123 -12.44 -1.30 23.54
N ILE A 124 -11.23 -1.49 24.05
CA ILE A 124 -11.02 -1.77 25.47
C ILE A 124 -10.92 -0.44 26.21
N ASP A 125 -12.08 0.09 26.60
CA ASP A 125 -12.19 1.30 27.41
C ASP A 125 -11.42 1.15 28.74
N GLY A 126 -10.85 2.27 29.20
CA GLY A 126 -9.91 2.40 30.31
C GLY A 126 -10.30 1.85 31.67
N MET A 127 -11.45 1.16 31.81
CA MET A 127 -11.89 0.53 33.05
C MET A 127 -11.19 -0.84 33.30
N PHE A 128 -10.59 -1.44 32.27
CA PHE A 128 -9.88 -2.72 32.36
C PHE A 128 -8.39 -2.61 32.02
N LYS A 129 -7.76 -1.45 32.25
CA LYS A 129 -6.30 -1.32 32.25
C LYS A 129 -5.69 -2.01 33.47
N SER A 130 -6.04 -3.26 33.72
CA SER A 130 -5.22 -4.12 34.56
C SER A 130 -3.95 -4.45 33.77
N LYS A 131 -2.81 -4.34 34.46
CA LYS A 131 -1.50 -4.75 33.98
C LYS A 131 -1.51 -6.25 33.60
N HIS A 132 -2.13 -6.58 32.50
CA HIS A 132 -1.85 -7.85 31.88
C HIS A 132 -0.52 -7.68 31.14
N HIS A 133 0.55 -8.21 31.71
CA HIS A 133 1.62 -8.75 30.92
C HIS A 133 0.93 -9.57 29.82
N GLU A 134 1.03 -9.10 28.58
CA GLU A 134 0.65 -9.88 27.41
C GLU A 134 1.53 -11.14 27.45
N THR A 135 1.00 -12.20 28.02
CA THR A 135 1.49 -13.53 27.72
C THR A 135 1.28 -13.71 26.23
N GLU A 136 2.35 -14.05 25.51
CA GLU A 136 2.39 -14.37 24.07
C GLU A 136 1.43 -15.51 23.64
N ALA A 137 0.50 -15.87 24.49
CA ALA A 137 -0.51 -16.92 24.35
C ALA A 137 -1.93 -16.39 24.09
N ASP A 138 -2.11 -15.11 23.74
CA ASP A 138 -3.35 -14.71 23.10
C ASP A 138 -3.36 -15.41 21.74
N HIS A 139 -4.17 -16.45 21.66
CA HIS A 139 -4.31 -17.32 20.48
C HIS A 139 -4.36 -16.44 19.23
N ALA A 140 -3.28 -16.45 18.48
CA ALA A 140 -3.21 -15.77 17.20
C ALA A 140 -4.33 -16.37 16.35
N ILE A 141 -5.44 -15.65 16.21
CA ILE A 141 -6.50 -16.03 15.29
C ILE A 141 -5.85 -15.95 13.91
N GLU A 142 -5.55 -17.11 13.33
CA GLU A 142 -5.08 -17.19 11.96
C GLU A 142 -6.21 -16.73 11.04
N LEU A 143 -6.10 -15.50 10.57
CA LEU A 143 -7.01 -14.98 9.57
C LEU A 143 -6.70 -15.63 8.21
N PRO A 144 -7.72 -15.99 7.41
CA PRO A 144 -7.47 -16.51 6.07
C PRO A 144 -6.66 -15.49 5.25
N ALA A 145 -5.65 -15.96 4.50
CA ALA A 145 -4.85 -15.09 3.66
C ALA A 145 -5.73 -14.33 2.65
N MET A 146 -5.46 -13.03 2.49
CA MET A 146 -6.17 -12.19 1.54
C MET A 146 -5.81 -12.59 0.11
N ALA A 147 -6.80 -12.79 -0.75
CA ALA A 147 -6.57 -13.10 -2.16
C ALA A 147 -5.86 -11.94 -2.88
N LEU A 148 -5.04 -12.25 -3.90
CA LEU A 148 -4.30 -11.23 -4.64
C LEU A 148 -5.23 -10.19 -5.28
N SER A 149 -6.40 -10.60 -5.77
CA SER A 149 -7.42 -9.71 -6.32
C SER A 149 -7.96 -8.72 -5.28
N GLU A 150 -8.21 -9.20 -4.06
CA GLU A 150 -8.63 -8.34 -2.94
C GLU A 150 -7.55 -7.33 -2.58
N HIS A 151 -6.27 -7.77 -2.52
CA HIS A 151 -5.15 -6.85 -2.32
C HIS A 151 -5.11 -5.74 -3.36
N VAL A 152 -5.30 -6.07 -4.64
CA VAL A 152 -5.28 -5.09 -5.73
C VAL A 152 -6.46 -4.11 -5.61
N ILE A 153 -7.66 -4.60 -5.30
CA ILE A 153 -8.83 -3.74 -5.07
C ILE A 153 -8.56 -2.74 -3.93
N GLN A 154 -8.03 -3.23 -2.80
CA GLN A 154 -7.69 -2.39 -1.66
C GLN A 154 -6.54 -1.41 -1.95
N ASP A 155 -5.54 -1.81 -2.74
CA ASP A 155 -4.48 -0.92 -3.20
C ASP A 155 -5.08 0.27 -3.99
N TYR A 156 -5.98 0.02 -4.95
CA TYR A 156 -6.65 1.09 -5.69
C TYR A 156 -7.57 1.94 -4.81
N ALA A 157 -8.25 1.34 -3.85
CA ALA A 157 -9.10 2.08 -2.90
C ALA A 157 -8.25 3.03 -2.04
N SER A 158 -7.10 2.59 -1.52
CA SER A 158 -6.27 3.32 -0.56
C SER A 158 -5.25 4.25 -1.21
N THR A 159 -4.61 3.86 -2.34
CA THR A 159 -3.49 4.59 -2.96
C THR A 159 -3.71 4.96 -4.43
N SER A 160 -4.83 4.56 -5.04
CA SER A 160 -5.14 4.73 -6.48
C SER A 160 -4.18 4.02 -7.44
N LEU A 161 -3.35 3.10 -6.95
CA LEU A 161 -2.44 2.28 -7.75
C LEU A 161 -2.16 0.95 -7.04
N SER A 162 -1.71 -0.07 -7.78
CA SER A 162 -1.20 -1.30 -7.22
C SER A 162 0.15 -1.66 -7.83
N LEU A 163 1.07 -2.12 -6.99
CA LEU A 163 2.35 -2.66 -7.43
C LEU A 163 2.31 -4.18 -7.65
N LYS A 164 1.20 -4.84 -7.29
CA LYS A 164 1.04 -6.29 -7.28
C LYS A 164 0.60 -6.82 -8.65
N ALA A 165 -0.57 -6.42 -9.12
CA ALA A 165 -1.11 -6.86 -10.40
C ALA A 165 -2.06 -5.80 -11.00
N HIS A 166 -2.34 -5.91 -12.28
CA HIS A 166 -3.36 -5.09 -12.93
C HIS A 166 -4.75 -5.72 -12.75
N PRO A 167 -5.81 -4.96 -12.43
CA PRO A 167 -7.15 -5.52 -12.17
C PRO A 167 -7.67 -6.41 -13.30
N VAL A 168 -7.44 -6.01 -14.56
CA VAL A 168 -7.88 -6.78 -15.74
C VAL A 168 -7.20 -8.16 -15.83
N SER A 169 -6.06 -8.40 -15.16
CA SER A 169 -5.41 -9.70 -15.21
C SER A 169 -6.28 -10.81 -14.60
N PHE A 170 -7.13 -10.48 -13.63
CA PHE A 170 -8.00 -11.44 -12.95
C PHE A 170 -9.22 -11.87 -13.76
N VAL A 171 -9.65 -11.03 -14.70
CA VAL A 171 -10.80 -11.29 -15.56
C VAL A 171 -10.40 -11.57 -17.04
N ARG A 172 -9.10 -11.75 -17.28
CA ARG A 172 -8.56 -11.94 -18.63
C ARG A 172 -9.15 -13.16 -19.35
N GLU A 173 -9.33 -14.26 -18.62
CA GLU A 173 -9.88 -15.50 -19.17
C GLU A 173 -11.35 -15.31 -19.57
N GLU A 174 -12.16 -14.70 -18.71
CA GLU A 174 -13.56 -14.38 -19.00
C GLU A 174 -13.68 -13.44 -20.20
N LEU A 175 -12.84 -12.40 -20.26
CA LEU A 175 -12.79 -11.48 -21.41
C LEU A 175 -12.42 -12.20 -22.70
N SER A 176 -11.55 -13.22 -22.64
CA SER A 176 -11.19 -14.03 -23.80
C SER A 176 -12.37 -14.87 -24.29
N GLN A 177 -13.20 -15.41 -23.39
CA GLN A 177 -14.44 -16.10 -23.73
C GLN A 177 -15.46 -15.18 -24.41
N LEU A 178 -15.47 -13.88 -24.01
CA LEU A 178 -16.27 -12.83 -24.65
C LEU A 178 -15.65 -12.30 -25.96
N ARG A 179 -14.62 -12.98 -26.49
CA ARG A 179 -13.88 -12.58 -27.70
C ARG A 179 -13.20 -11.21 -27.60
N SER A 180 -12.97 -10.69 -26.41
CA SER A 180 -12.21 -9.47 -26.21
C SER A 180 -10.72 -9.73 -26.48
N ILE A 181 -10.14 -8.96 -27.40
CA ILE A 181 -8.74 -9.07 -27.78
C ILE A 181 -7.90 -7.98 -27.12
N PRO A 182 -6.66 -8.26 -26.68
CA PRO A 182 -5.75 -7.24 -26.19
C PRO A 182 -5.32 -6.30 -27.32
N ILE A 183 -5.12 -5.02 -27.00
CA ILE A 183 -4.68 -3.99 -27.95
C ILE A 183 -3.41 -4.41 -28.72
N SER A 184 -2.50 -5.15 -28.09
CA SER A 184 -1.30 -5.67 -28.75
C SER A 184 -1.57 -6.58 -29.96
N LYS A 185 -2.75 -7.19 -30.04
CA LYS A 185 -3.19 -8.03 -31.16
C LYS A 185 -4.07 -7.29 -32.17
N LEU A 186 -4.35 -6.01 -31.94
CA LEU A 186 -5.25 -5.23 -32.79
C LEU A 186 -4.73 -5.13 -34.24
N SER A 187 -3.40 -5.05 -34.41
CA SER A 187 -2.76 -5.02 -35.74
C SER A 187 -2.94 -6.31 -36.56
N GLU A 188 -3.24 -7.42 -35.90
CA GLU A 188 -3.49 -8.73 -36.53
C GLU A 188 -4.96 -8.90 -36.97
N CYS A 189 -5.83 -8.00 -36.50
CA CYS A 189 -7.27 -8.05 -36.82
C CYS A 189 -7.57 -7.48 -38.18
N LYS A 190 -8.45 -8.14 -38.92
CA LYS A 190 -8.96 -7.63 -40.22
C LYS A 190 -9.94 -6.50 -39.97
N ASN A 191 -9.89 -5.45 -40.81
CA ASN A 191 -10.87 -4.37 -40.78
C ASN A 191 -12.29 -4.93 -40.94
N GLY A 192 -13.18 -4.52 -40.03
CA GLY A 192 -14.59 -4.95 -40.07
C GLY A 192 -14.90 -6.21 -39.22
N MET A 193 -13.94 -6.77 -38.50
CA MET A 193 -14.25 -7.74 -37.44
C MET A 193 -14.74 -6.99 -36.18
N ALA A 194 -16.03 -7.14 -35.90
CA ALA A 194 -16.67 -6.70 -34.65
C ALA A 194 -16.75 -7.87 -33.67
#